data_f17bca134c8a0dd27de219ef191531c9
#
_entry.id   f17bca134c8a0dd27de219ef191531c9
#
_cell.length_a   1.000
_cell.length_b   1.000
_cell.length_c   1.000
_cell.angle_alpha   90.00
_cell.angle_beta   90.00
_cell.angle_gamma   90.00
#
_symmetry.space_group_name_H-M   'P 1'
#
loop_
_entity.id
_entity.type
_entity.pdbx_description
1 polymer ?
#
loop_
_entity_poly.entity_id
_entity_poly.type
_entity_poly.pdbx_seq_one_letter_code
_entity_poly.pdbx_strand_id
1 'polypeptide(L)'
;MIVKDIHTKKEQIDSLNEKYAQLSLSQRIQEIYKDFSNEEMLITSSFAANSSFLLHLFSLNAPVKPKVYFIDTFYHFDETIEYKRELSRKYNLEVYNIIPDYEEHFKTRDEKLWQKDPDQCCHINKVKPIEKIKAHFNVWASGLMRSQNNHRKNLNIFEFKDDIIRFYPIIDVDIDERNDYIKHHQLDTNPLVYKGYNSIGCKHCTKKGADREGRWVGLAKTECGLHI
;
A
#
# COMPACT_ATOMS: atom_id res chain seq x y z
N MET A 1 -30.36 14.93 -3.35
CA MET A 1 -29.44 14.81 -2.21
C MET A 1 -28.09 14.23 -2.65
N ILE A 2 -28.04 13.13 -3.38
CA ILE A 2 -26.78 12.44 -3.86
C ILE A 2 -25.86 13.34 -4.72
N VAL A 3 -26.42 14.15 -5.63
CA VAL A 3 -25.61 15.00 -6.57
C VAL A 3 -24.89 16.15 -5.84
N LYS A 4 -25.50 16.72 -4.79
CA LYS A 4 -24.85 17.76 -3.96
C LYS A 4 -23.67 17.18 -3.15
N ASP A 5 -23.81 15.96 -2.69
CA ASP A 5 -22.81 15.29 -1.89
C ASP A 5 -21.54 14.94 -2.72
N ILE A 6 -21.72 14.49 -3.96
CA ILE A 6 -20.64 14.19 -4.91
C ILE A 6 -19.87 15.47 -5.31
N HIS A 7 -20.57 16.58 -5.54
CA HIS A 7 -19.92 17.86 -5.91
C HIS A 7 -19.06 18.37 -4.76
N THR A 8 -19.57 18.34 -3.53
CA THR A 8 -18.85 18.72 -2.31
C THR A 8 -17.61 17.84 -2.06
N LYS A 9 -17.71 16.53 -2.34
CA LYS A 9 -16.57 15.61 -2.23
C LYS A 9 -15.49 15.90 -3.25
N LYS A 10 -15.86 16.17 -4.50
CA LYS A 10 -14.91 16.55 -5.55
C LYS A 10 -14.16 17.83 -5.18
N GLU A 11 -14.86 18.88 -4.77
CA GLU A 11 -14.24 20.14 -4.33
C GLU A 11 -13.28 19.93 -3.14
N GLN A 12 -13.64 19.06 -2.19
CA GLN A 12 -12.76 18.67 -1.10
C GLN A 12 -11.46 18.02 -1.59
N ILE A 13 -11.55 17.07 -2.53
CA ILE A 13 -10.39 16.38 -3.09
C ILE A 13 -9.51 17.33 -3.90
N ASP A 14 -10.10 18.19 -4.71
CA ASP A 14 -9.36 19.18 -5.50
C ASP A 14 -8.60 20.14 -4.57
N SER A 15 -9.23 20.65 -3.52
CA SER A 15 -8.58 21.49 -2.50
C SER A 15 -7.44 20.80 -1.77
N LEU A 16 -7.62 19.52 -1.39
CA LEU A 16 -6.54 18.72 -0.78
C LEU A 16 -5.36 18.54 -1.76
N ASN A 17 -5.64 18.24 -3.03
CA ASN A 17 -4.59 18.10 -4.03
C ASN A 17 -3.81 19.39 -4.25
N GLU A 18 -4.49 20.55 -4.36
CA GLU A 18 -3.84 21.86 -4.48
C GLU A 18 -2.95 22.17 -3.27
N LYS A 19 -3.47 21.96 -2.05
CA LYS A 19 -2.74 22.18 -0.81
C LYS A 19 -1.48 21.31 -0.75
N TYR A 20 -1.61 20.00 -0.98
CA TYR A 20 -0.51 19.04 -0.79
C TYR A 20 0.50 19.02 -1.93
N ALA A 21 0.15 19.47 -3.12
CA ALA A 21 1.09 19.63 -4.23
C ALA A 21 2.23 20.63 -3.91
N GLN A 22 1.99 21.59 -3.00
CA GLN A 22 2.98 22.59 -2.58
C GLN A 22 3.87 22.12 -1.43
N LEU A 23 3.58 20.97 -0.84
CA LEU A 23 4.27 20.46 0.35
C LEU A 23 5.38 19.48 -0.02
N SER A 24 6.49 19.55 0.72
CA SER A 24 7.50 18.49 0.70
C SER A 24 6.94 17.20 1.27
N LEU A 25 7.60 16.07 1.00
CA LEU A 25 7.16 14.75 1.51
C LEU A 25 6.98 14.72 3.03
N SER A 26 7.93 15.31 3.76
CA SER A 26 7.84 15.43 5.22
C SER A 26 6.63 16.26 5.66
N GLN A 27 6.42 17.40 4.99
CA GLN A 27 5.29 18.27 5.29
C GLN A 27 3.95 17.60 4.96
N ARG A 28 3.86 16.79 3.89
CA ARG A 28 2.66 15.98 3.58
C ARG A 28 2.28 15.06 4.73
N ILE A 29 3.28 14.39 5.33
CA ILE A 29 3.02 13.51 6.47
C ILE A 29 2.61 14.31 7.72
N GLN A 30 3.25 15.44 7.99
CA GLN A 30 2.86 16.29 9.12
C GLN A 30 1.45 16.87 8.96
N GLU A 31 1.11 17.29 7.74
CA GLU A 31 -0.16 17.94 7.44
C GLU A 31 -1.35 16.98 7.47
N ILE A 32 -1.16 15.71 7.05
CA ILE A 32 -2.26 14.73 7.06
C ILE A 32 -2.78 14.48 8.49
N TYR A 33 -1.91 14.58 9.50
CA TYR A 33 -2.31 14.44 10.90
C TYR A 33 -3.01 15.69 11.48
N LYS A 34 -3.00 16.81 10.76
CA LYS A 34 -3.82 17.99 11.09
C LYS A 34 -5.18 17.90 10.43
N ASP A 35 -5.24 17.36 9.21
CA ASP A 35 -6.47 17.23 8.45
C ASP A 35 -7.31 16.01 8.90
N PHE A 36 -6.66 14.96 9.40
CA PHE A 36 -7.30 13.72 9.86
C PHE A 36 -6.66 13.22 11.16
N SER A 37 -7.46 12.74 12.07
CA SER A 37 -6.95 12.09 13.30
C SER A 37 -6.27 10.75 12.98
N ASN A 38 -5.44 10.27 13.90
CA ASN A 38 -4.77 8.97 13.76
C ASN A 38 -5.77 7.79 13.69
N GLU A 39 -6.92 7.93 14.31
CA GLU A 39 -8.01 6.94 14.32
C GLU A 39 -8.79 6.91 13.00
N GLU A 40 -8.80 8.01 12.25
CA GLU A 40 -9.44 8.10 10.94
C GLU A 40 -8.57 7.58 9.81
N MET A 41 -7.28 7.27 10.09
CA MET A 41 -6.28 6.97 9.07
C MET A 41 -5.97 5.47 8.99
N LEU A 42 -6.20 4.88 7.81
CA LEU A 42 -5.78 3.53 7.45
C LEU A 42 -4.45 3.59 6.69
N ILE A 43 -3.33 3.37 7.34
CA ILE A 43 -2.03 3.29 6.65
C ILE A 43 -1.76 1.82 6.32
N THR A 44 -1.63 1.47 5.04
CA THR A 44 -1.33 0.09 4.64
C THR A 44 0.07 -0.05 4.09
N SER A 45 0.71 -1.18 4.42
CA SER A 45 1.99 -1.58 3.84
C SER A 45 2.01 -3.07 3.53
N SER A 46 2.54 -3.43 2.37
CA SER A 46 2.82 -4.82 2.00
C SER A 46 4.19 -5.30 2.44
N PHE A 47 5.01 -4.45 3.03
CA PHE A 47 6.41 -4.71 3.36
C PHE A 47 7.21 -5.33 2.19
N ALA A 48 6.88 -4.89 0.97
CA ALA A 48 7.59 -5.24 -0.27
C ALA A 48 8.85 -4.36 -0.45
N ALA A 49 9.48 -4.44 -1.61
CA ALA A 49 10.77 -3.82 -1.91
C ALA A 49 10.91 -2.34 -1.49
N ASN A 50 9.88 -1.52 -1.72
CA ASN A 50 9.93 -0.07 -1.50
C ASN A 50 9.18 0.39 -0.24
N SER A 51 8.75 -0.54 0.61
CA SER A 51 7.92 -0.19 1.76
C SER A 51 8.66 0.64 2.81
N SER A 52 9.98 0.47 2.94
CA SER A 52 10.79 1.24 3.89
C SER A 52 10.72 2.74 3.64
N PHE A 53 10.62 3.18 2.40
CA PHE A 53 10.56 4.60 2.06
C PHE A 53 9.36 5.29 2.70
N LEU A 54 8.14 4.82 2.42
CA LEU A 54 6.93 5.40 3.00
C LEU A 54 6.91 5.25 4.53
N LEU A 55 7.25 4.07 5.04
CA LEU A 55 7.22 3.79 6.46
C LEU A 55 8.22 4.65 7.25
N HIS A 56 9.40 4.92 6.69
CA HIS A 56 10.38 5.83 7.26
C HIS A 56 9.87 7.27 7.27
N LEU A 57 9.24 7.74 6.19
CA LEU A 57 8.62 9.07 6.17
C LEU A 57 7.59 9.23 7.30
N PHE A 58 6.70 8.25 7.48
CA PHE A 58 5.74 8.27 8.59
C PHE A 58 6.44 8.21 9.95
N SER A 59 7.46 7.37 10.12
CA SER A 59 8.17 7.22 11.40
C SER A 59 8.86 8.51 11.87
N LEU A 60 9.34 9.32 10.92
CA LEU A 60 10.04 10.58 11.23
C LEU A 60 9.10 11.76 11.43
N ASN A 61 7.96 11.77 10.76
CA ASN A 61 7.15 12.99 10.62
C ASN A 61 5.76 12.88 11.26
N ALA A 62 5.31 11.68 11.64
CA ALA A 62 4.07 11.52 12.37
C ALA A 62 4.21 12.05 13.81
N PRO A 63 3.24 12.82 14.32
CA PRO A 63 3.27 13.34 15.71
C PRO A 63 3.00 12.25 16.75
N VAL A 64 2.51 11.09 16.30
CA VAL A 64 2.17 9.94 17.13
C VAL A 64 2.72 8.67 16.48
N LYS A 65 2.80 7.58 17.24
CA LYS A 65 3.22 6.29 16.71
C LYS A 65 2.31 5.83 15.57
N PRO A 66 2.85 5.63 14.33
CA PRO A 66 2.02 5.26 13.20
C PRO A 66 1.38 3.88 13.36
N LYS A 67 0.06 3.79 13.15
CA LYS A 67 -0.69 2.52 13.06
C LYS A 67 -0.66 2.03 11.62
N VAL A 68 0.01 0.91 11.37
CA VAL A 68 0.19 0.34 10.03
C VAL A 68 -0.54 -0.98 9.91
N TYR A 69 -1.30 -1.15 8.87
CA TYR A 69 -2.08 -2.36 8.61
C TYR A 69 -1.42 -3.20 7.52
N PHE A 70 -1.15 -4.45 7.83
CA PHE A 70 -0.58 -5.44 6.93
C PHE A 70 -1.63 -6.49 6.58
N ILE A 71 -1.93 -6.64 5.28
CA ILE A 71 -2.85 -7.70 4.82
C ILE A 71 -2.06 -9.00 4.76
N ASP A 72 -2.21 -9.82 5.79
CA ASP A 72 -1.57 -11.12 5.87
C ASP A 72 -2.41 -12.18 5.15
N THR A 73 -1.99 -12.51 3.94
CA THR A 73 -2.66 -13.49 3.09
C THR A 73 -2.29 -14.93 3.41
N PHE A 74 -1.41 -15.18 4.39
CA PHE A 74 -0.74 -16.46 4.67
C PHE A 74 0.08 -17.04 3.50
N TYR A 75 0.23 -16.28 2.40
CA TYR A 75 1.01 -16.65 1.23
C TYR A 75 2.25 -15.79 1.05
N HIS A 76 2.68 -15.07 2.08
CA HIS A 76 3.90 -14.28 2.03
C HIS A 76 5.16 -15.16 2.06
N PHE A 77 6.25 -14.63 1.55
CA PHE A 77 7.58 -15.19 1.78
C PHE A 77 7.97 -14.97 3.24
N ASP A 78 8.74 -15.90 3.81
CA ASP A 78 9.24 -15.79 5.18
C ASP A 78 10.11 -14.54 5.34
N GLU A 79 10.90 -14.20 4.31
CA GLU A 79 11.70 -12.98 4.26
C GLU A 79 10.84 -11.70 4.37
N THR A 80 9.64 -11.69 3.79
CA THR A 80 8.72 -10.54 3.92
C THR A 80 8.17 -10.43 5.35
N ILE A 81 7.86 -11.56 5.99
CA ILE A 81 7.38 -11.57 7.37
C ILE A 81 8.48 -11.11 8.33
N GLU A 82 9.72 -11.57 8.13
CA GLU A 82 10.85 -11.13 8.96
C GLU A 82 11.16 -9.64 8.74
N TYR A 83 11.23 -9.20 7.50
CA TYR A 83 11.42 -7.80 7.16
C TYR A 83 10.32 -6.90 7.76
N LYS A 84 9.06 -7.34 7.79
CA LYS A 84 7.98 -6.65 8.50
C LYS A 84 8.32 -6.47 9.99
N ARG A 85 8.79 -7.52 10.67
CA ARG A 85 9.15 -7.47 12.10
C ARG A 85 10.32 -6.52 12.36
N GLU A 86 11.33 -6.56 11.50
CA GLU A 86 12.52 -5.70 11.59
C GLU A 86 12.15 -4.22 11.40
N LEU A 87 11.43 -3.87 10.34
CA LEU A 87 11.00 -2.50 10.09
C LEU A 87 10.05 -1.98 11.18
N SER A 88 9.15 -2.83 11.68
CA SER A 88 8.23 -2.42 12.75
C SER A 88 8.97 -2.00 14.01
N ARG A 89 10.03 -2.72 14.37
CA ARG A 89 10.90 -2.36 15.50
C ARG A 89 11.75 -1.13 15.20
N LYS A 90 12.44 -1.13 14.04
CA LYS A 90 13.35 -0.05 13.63
C LYS A 90 12.67 1.30 13.54
N TYR A 91 11.45 1.35 12.99
CA TYR A 91 10.70 2.57 12.79
C TYR A 91 9.63 2.82 13.87
N ASN A 92 9.65 2.06 14.95
CA ASN A 92 8.69 2.17 16.05
C ASN A 92 7.23 2.21 15.56
N LEU A 93 6.85 1.28 14.65
CA LEU A 93 5.51 1.19 14.09
C LEU A 93 4.61 0.29 14.94
N GLU A 94 3.34 0.61 15.02
CA GLU A 94 2.30 -0.27 15.55
C GLU A 94 1.64 -1.03 14.41
N VAL A 95 1.97 -2.32 14.23
CA VAL A 95 1.53 -3.10 13.06
C VAL A 95 0.41 -4.06 13.41
N TYR A 96 -0.72 -3.92 12.71
CA TYR A 96 -1.89 -4.77 12.80
C TYR A 96 -1.99 -5.69 11.58
N ASN A 97 -2.20 -6.99 11.81
CA ASN A 97 -2.45 -7.92 10.71
C ASN A 97 -3.95 -7.97 10.39
N ILE A 98 -4.28 -7.76 9.11
CA ILE A 98 -5.60 -8.02 8.56
C ILE A 98 -5.52 -9.40 7.92
N ILE A 99 -6.33 -10.33 8.37
CA ILE A 99 -6.33 -11.71 7.89
C ILE A 99 -7.65 -12.03 7.16
N PRO A 100 -7.62 -12.92 6.14
CA PRO A 100 -8.82 -13.45 5.55
C PRO A 100 -9.59 -14.35 6.53
N ASP A 101 -10.83 -14.62 6.20
CA ASP A 101 -11.58 -15.68 6.84
C ASP A 101 -10.87 -17.03 6.64
N TYR A 102 -10.69 -17.81 7.69
CA TYR A 102 -9.93 -19.06 7.63
C TYR A 102 -10.56 -20.11 6.71
N GLU A 103 -11.87 -20.27 6.74
CA GLU A 103 -12.55 -21.27 5.90
C GLU A 103 -12.43 -20.92 4.44
N GLU A 104 -12.63 -19.63 4.09
CA GLU A 104 -12.47 -19.14 2.72
C GLU A 104 -11.00 -19.23 2.26
N HIS A 105 -10.05 -18.89 3.13
CA HIS A 105 -8.63 -19.04 2.85
C HIS A 105 -8.27 -20.51 2.54
N PHE A 106 -8.72 -21.47 3.37
CA PHE A 106 -8.45 -22.88 3.15
C PHE A 106 -9.00 -23.36 1.81
N LYS A 107 -10.19 -22.93 1.38
CA LYS A 107 -10.69 -23.20 0.03
C LYS A 107 -9.74 -22.69 -1.05
N THR A 108 -9.23 -21.45 -0.90
CA THR A 108 -8.26 -20.92 -1.89
C THR A 108 -6.98 -21.74 -1.96
N ARG A 109 -6.55 -22.32 -0.84
CA ARG A 109 -5.38 -23.20 -0.75
C ARG A 109 -5.64 -24.56 -1.38
N ASP A 110 -6.70 -25.22 -0.99
CA ASP A 110 -7.02 -26.59 -1.41
C ASP A 110 -7.31 -26.65 -2.91
N GLU A 111 -7.99 -25.64 -3.45
CA GLU A 111 -8.29 -25.51 -4.87
C GLU A 111 -7.14 -24.89 -5.69
N LYS A 112 -6.08 -24.40 -5.05
CA LYS A 112 -4.95 -23.65 -5.66
C LYS A 112 -5.46 -22.48 -6.52
N LEU A 113 -6.37 -21.67 -5.98
CA LEU A 113 -7.00 -20.57 -6.71
C LEU A 113 -5.99 -19.56 -7.27
N TRP A 114 -4.82 -19.41 -6.67
CA TRP A 114 -3.76 -18.56 -7.25
C TRP A 114 -3.30 -18.97 -8.66
N GLN A 115 -3.59 -20.23 -9.09
CA GLN A 115 -3.31 -20.73 -10.43
C GLN A 115 -4.55 -20.72 -11.33
N LYS A 116 -5.71 -21.09 -10.79
CA LYS A 116 -6.96 -21.27 -11.54
C LYS A 116 -7.73 -19.96 -11.73
N ASP A 117 -7.85 -19.19 -10.65
CA ASP A 117 -8.53 -17.90 -10.60
C ASP A 117 -7.82 -16.95 -9.63
N PRO A 118 -6.73 -16.29 -10.08
CA PRO A 118 -5.96 -15.38 -9.23
C PRO A 118 -6.73 -14.13 -8.83
N ASP A 119 -7.81 -13.77 -9.54
CA ASP A 119 -8.66 -12.64 -9.17
C ASP A 119 -9.51 -13.00 -7.96
N GLN A 120 -10.16 -14.15 -7.98
CA GLN A 120 -10.91 -14.66 -6.84
C GLN A 120 -10.00 -14.92 -5.63
N CYS A 121 -8.80 -15.47 -5.85
CA CYS A 121 -7.80 -15.64 -4.79
C CYS A 121 -7.43 -14.31 -4.12
N CYS A 122 -7.17 -13.26 -4.91
CA CYS A 122 -6.90 -11.93 -4.40
C CYS A 122 -8.10 -11.29 -3.71
N HIS A 123 -9.31 -11.50 -4.25
CA HIS A 123 -10.53 -10.99 -3.64
C HIS A 123 -10.71 -11.56 -2.22
N ILE A 124 -10.64 -12.88 -2.07
CA ILE A 124 -10.82 -13.57 -0.78
C ILE A 124 -9.71 -13.17 0.22
N ASN A 125 -8.45 -13.18 -0.21
CA ASN A 125 -7.32 -13.05 0.72
C ASN A 125 -6.83 -11.61 0.92
N LYS A 126 -7.32 -10.63 0.13
CA LYS A 126 -6.88 -9.24 0.24
C LYS A 126 -8.03 -8.24 0.25
N VAL A 127 -8.89 -8.26 -0.80
CA VAL A 127 -9.92 -7.24 -0.97
C VAL A 127 -10.97 -7.37 0.13
N LYS A 128 -11.55 -8.55 0.29
CA LYS A 128 -12.59 -8.81 1.30
C LYS A 128 -12.13 -8.52 2.74
N PRO A 129 -10.91 -8.89 3.17
CA PRO A 129 -10.42 -8.51 4.49
C PRO A 129 -10.29 -7.01 4.73
N ILE A 130 -9.77 -6.25 3.75
CA ILE A 130 -9.61 -4.80 3.90
C ILE A 130 -10.97 -4.08 3.89
N GLU A 131 -11.93 -4.55 3.08
CA GLU A 131 -13.27 -4.00 3.01
C GLU A 131 -14.00 -4.07 4.37
N LYS A 132 -13.75 -5.12 5.16
CA LYS A 132 -14.33 -5.27 6.51
C LYS A 132 -13.91 -4.17 7.47
N ILE A 133 -12.71 -3.63 7.32
CA ILE A 133 -12.20 -2.59 8.24
C ILE A 133 -12.23 -1.19 7.63
N LYS A 134 -12.21 -1.06 6.31
CA LYS A 134 -12.16 0.21 5.57
C LYS A 134 -13.25 1.19 6.03
N ALA A 135 -14.45 0.69 6.31
CA ALA A 135 -15.59 1.50 6.76
C ALA A 135 -15.37 2.24 8.09
N HIS A 136 -14.36 1.88 8.87
CA HIS A 136 -14.01 2.55 10.13
C HIS A 136 -13.03 3.73 9.92
N PHE A 137 -12.60 4.01 8.69
CA PHE A 137 -11.61 5.02 8.37
C PHE A 137 -12.14 6.01 7.35
N ASN A 138 -11.66 7.25 7.42
CA ASN A 138 -11.99 8.32 6.48
C ASN A 138 -10.94 8.47 5.37
N VAL A 139 -9.68 8.14 5.67
CA VAL A 139 -8.57 8.23 4.71
C VAL A 139 -7.72 6.97 4.71
N TRP A 140 -7.31 6.54 3.51
CA TRP A 140 -6.45 5.37 3.31
C TRP A 140 -5.13 5.77 2.66
N ALA A 141 -4.06 5.77 3.45
CA ALA A 141 -2.70 6.03 3.00
C ALA A 141 -2.00 4.78 2.45
N SER A 142 -1.38 4.88 1.29
CA SER A 142 -0.60 3.80 0.69
C SER A 142 0.56 4.30 -0.18
N GLY A 143 1.60 3.46 -0.35
CA GLY A 143 2.85 3.80 -1.03
C GLY A 143 2.81 3.57 -2.54
N LEU A 144 1.80 4.07 -3.23
CA LEU A 144 1.76 4.04 -4.69
C LEU A 144 2.65 5.12 -5.28
N MET A 145 3.26 4.83 -6.43
CA MET A 145 4.05 5.75 -7.24
C MET A 145 3.62 5.64 -8.70
N ARG A 146 3.55 6.77 -9.42
CA ARG A 146 3.18 6.81 -10.86
C ARG A 146 4.09 5.95 -11.72
N SER A 147 5.36 5.86 -11.37
CA SER A 147 6.37 5.08 -12.08
C SER A 147 6.16 3.57 -12.07
N GLN A 148 5.26 3.04 -11.22
CA GLN A 148 5.12 1.59 -11.02
C GLN A 148 4.35 0.88 -12.14
N ASN A 149 3.38 1.52 -12.79
CA ASN A 149 2.65 1.01 -13.95
C ASN A 149 1.73 2.06 -14.59
N ASN A 150 1.14 1.71 -15.76
CA ASN A 150 0.28 2.63 -16.52
C ASN A 150 -1.01 3.03 -15.79
N HIS A 151 -1.58 2.13 -14.98
CA HIS A 151 -2.81 2.43 -14.22
C HIS A 151 -2.58 3.57 -13.21
N ARG A 152 -1.37 3.68 -12.65
CA ARG A 152 -1.03 4.66 -11.60
C ARG A 152 -0.55 6.00 -12.14
N LYS A 153 -0.26 6.10 -13.46
CA LYS A 153 0.30 7.32 -14.07
C LYS A 153 -0.55 8.56 -13.85
N ASN A 154 -1.86 8.41 -13.81
CA ASN A 154 -2.82 9.50 -13.73
C ASN A 154 -3.38 9.73 -12.33
N LEU A 155 -2.90 9.00 -11.31
CA LEU A 155 -3.35 9.20 -9.95
C LEU A 155 -2.80 10.51 -9.38
N ASN A 156 -3.63 11.20 -8.59
CA ASN A 156 -3.26 12.38 -7.82
C ASN A 156 -2.82 11.99 -6.40
N ILE A 157 -2.38 12.96 -5.62
CA ILE A 157 -2.02 12.75 -4.21
C ILE A 157 -3.24 12.25 -3.43
N PHE A 158 -4.42 12.81 -3.75
CA PHE A 158 -5.70 12.37 -3.19
C PHE A 158 -6.66 11.96 -4.30
N GLU A 159 -7.37 10.88 -4.05
CA GLU A 159 -8.50 10.39 -4.86
C GLU A 159 -9.67 10.07 -3.92
N PHE A 160 -10.91 10.19 -4.39
CA PHE A 160 -12.07 9.63 -3.69
C PHE A 160 -12.55 8.40 -4.45
N LYS A 161 -12.48 7.25 -3.80
CA LYS A 161 -12.83 5.98 -4.42
C LYS A 161 -13.32 4.99 -3.36
N ASP A 162 -14.37 4.23 -3.69
CA ASP A 162 -14.95 3.20 -2.83
C ASP A 162 -15.27 3.75 -1.41
N ASP A 163 -15.90 4.93 -1.38
CA ASP A 163 -16.37 5.65 -0.18
C ASP A 163 -15.27 6.05 0.83
N ILE A 164 -14.00 6.06 0.41
CA ILE A 164 -12.89 6.51 1.24
C ILE A 164 -11.96 7.45 0.47
N ILE A 165 -11.37 8.41 1.15
CA ILE A 165 -10.30 9.26 0.60
C ILE A 165 -9.03 8.42 0.52
N ARG A 166 -8.47 8.27 -0.69
CA ARG A 166 -7.16 7.64 -0.91
C ARG A 166 -6.08 8.70 -0.82
N PHE A 167 -5.04 8.44 -0.04
CA PHE A 167 -3.89 9.32 0.11
C PHE A 167 -2.62 8.62 -0.35
N TYR A 168 -1.98 9.18 -1.36
CA TYR A 168 -0.75 8.67 -1.97
C TYR A 168 0.38 9.69 -1.81
N PRO A 169 0.97 9.82 -0.61
CA PRO A 169 1.91 10.90 -0.29
C PRO A 169 3.17 10.93 -1.15
N ILE A 170 3.52 9.81 -1.78
CA ILE A 170 4.72 9.64 -2.61
C ILE A 170 4.39 9.35 -4.08
N ILE A 171 3.17 9.69 -4.53
CA ILE A 171 2.68 9.32 -5.88
C ILE A 171 3.53 9.95 -7.00
N ASP A 172 3.99 11.16 -6.80
CA ASP A 172 4.73 12.00 -7.74
C ASP A 172 6.27 11.89 -7.60
N VAL A 173 6.75 11.09 -6.67
CA VAL A 173 8.18 10.81 -6.49
C VAL A 173 8.69 9.98 -7.67
N ASP A 174 9.76 10.40 -8.29
CA ASP A 174 10.42 9.62 -9.33
C ASP A 174 11.33 8.52 -8.77
N ILE A 175 11.87 7.68 -9.66
CA ILE A 175 12.68 6.53 -9.27
C ILE A 175 14.03 6.99 -8.68
N ASP A 176 14.63 8.04 -9.23
CA ASP A 176 15.94 8.53 -8.81
C ASP A 176 15.83 9.21 -7.45
N GLU A 177 14.84 10.09 -7.27
CA GLU A 177 14.54 10.73 -5.97
C GLU A 177 14.31 9.68 -4.86
N ARG A 178 13.52 8.63 -5.16
CA ARG A 178 13.32 7.53 -4.22
C ARG A 178 14.63 6.81 -3.88
N ASN A 179 15.44 6.49 -4.89
CA ASN A 179 16.69 5.77 -4.70
C ASN A 179 17.69 6.60 -3.89
N ASP A 180 17.77 7.89 -4.17
CA ASP A 180 18.62 8.83 -3.43
C ASP A 180 18.17 8.94 -1.97
N TYR A 181 16.88 9.02 -1.72
CA TYR A 181 16.34 9.01 -0.35
C TYR A 181 16.71 7.72 0.39
N ILE A 182 16.49 6.56 -0.24
CA ILE A 182 16.82 5.25 0.36
C ILE A 182 18.31 5.16 0.67
N LYS A 183 19.17 5.61 -0.24
CA LYS A 183 20.63 5.62 -0.07
C LYS A 183 21.05 6.60 1.02
N HIS A 184 20.54 7.84 0.99
CA HIS A 184 20.88 8.88 1.96
C HIS A 184 20.55 8.47 3.40
N HIS A 185 19.37 7.87 3.59
CA HIS A 185 18.91 7.41 4.90
C HIS A 185 19.32 5.98 5.24
N GLN A 186 20.09 5.30 4.38
CA GLN A 186 20.55 3.92 4.56
C GLN A 186 19.39 2.97 4.92
N LEU A 187 18.28 3.10 4.17
CA LEU A 187 17.08 2.32 4.45
C LEU A 187 17.26 0.86 4.03
N ASP A 188 16.81 -0.05 4.87
CA ASP A 188 16.79 -1.46 4.54
C ASP A 188 15.79 -1.74 3.43
N THR A 189 16.12 -2.70 2.59
CA THR A 189 15.28 -3.20 1.51
C THR A 189 14.91 -4.66 1.81
N ASN A 190 13.71 -5.09 1.42
CA ASN A 190 13.32 -6.49 1.59
C ASN A 190 14.38 -7.42 0.99
N PRO A 191 14.89 -8.42 1.74
CA PRO A 191 16.00 -9.29 1.32
C PRO A 191 15.78 -10.01 -0.01
N LEU A 192 14.53 -10.19 -0.43
CA LEU A 192 14.18 -10.79 -1.71
C LEU A 192 14.66 -9.95 -2.91
N VAL A 193 14.85 -8.63 -2.74
CA VAL A 193 15.39 -7.76 -3.80
C VAL A 193 16.80 -8.21 -4.19
N TYR A 194 17.64 -8.54 -3.23
CA TYR A 194 18.99 -9.07 -3.47
C TYR A 194 18.99 -10.46 -4.11
N LYS A 195 17.84 -11.16 -4.06
CA LYS A 195 17.61 -12.45 -4.72
C LYS A 195 16.98 -12.30 -6.10
N GLY A 196 16.80 -11.05 -6.61
CA GLY A 196 16.27 -10.74 -7.93
C GLY A 196 14.75 -10.60 -8.01
N TYR A 197 14.07 -10.36 -6.88
CA TYR A 197 12.63 -10.09 -6.85
C TYR A 197 12.36 -8.58 -6.69
N ASN A 198 12.21 -7.86 -7.79
CA ASN A 198 12.02 -6.40 -7.74
C ASN A 198 10.56 -5.97 -7.42
N SER A 199 9.60 -6.85 -7.61
CA SER A 199 8.21 -6.66 -7.19
C SER A 199 7.73 -7.85 -6.37
N ILE A 200 7.43 -7.64 -5.09
CA ILE A 200 7.16 -8.69 -4.12
C ILE A 200 5.68 -8.70 -3.74
N GLY A 201 5.08 -9.88 -3.69
CA GLY A 201 3.72 -10.14 -3.18
C GLY A 201 3.61 -11.54 -2.63
N CYS A 202 2.45 -12.21 -2.82
CA CYS A 202 2.29 -13.62 -2.44
C CYS A 202 3.31 -14.51 -3.18
N LYS A 203 3.91 -15.48 -2.50
CA LYS A 203 4.95 -16.37 -3.05
C LYS A 203 4.51 -17.12 -4.32
N HIS A 204 3.26 -17.52 -4.38
CA HIS A 204 2.70 -18.23 -5.54
C HIS A 204 2.53 -17.34 -6.78
N CYS A 205 2.42 -16.01 -6.59
CA CYS A 205 2.19 -15.04 -7.66
C CYS A 205 3.43 -14.19 -7.96
N THR A 206 4.61 -14.56 -7.44
CA THR A 206 5.83 -13.77 -7.56
C THR A 206 6.98 -14.65 -8.00
N LYS A 207 7.64 -14.28 -9.10
CA LYS A 207 8.89 -14.85 -9.60
C LYS A 207 9.95 -13.77 -9.64
N LYS A 208 11.21 -14.17 -9.83
CA LYS A 208 12.32 -13.24 -10.13
C LYS A 208 12.05 -12.51 -11.44
N GLY A 209 12.39 -11.24 -11.50
CA GLY A 209 12.20 -10.42 -12.69
C GLY A 209 12.45 -8.96 -12.39
N ALA A 210 12.68 -8.18 -13.45
CA ALA A 210 12.74 -6.73 -13.36
C ALA A 210 11.33 -6.17 -13.11
N ASP A 211 11.24 -5.09 -12.33
CA ASP A 211 10.01 -4.37 -12.01
C ASP A 211 8.85 -5.31 -11.64
N ARG A 212 7.72 -5.20 -12.34
CA ARG A 212 6.52 -6.02 -12.10
C ARG A 212 6.39 -7.25 -13.02
N GLU A 213 7.36 -7.50 -13.88
CA GLU A 213 7.36 -8.65 -14.80
C GLU A 213 7.30 -9.99 -14.07
N GLY A 214 7.86 -10.06 -12.86
CA GLY A 214 7.79 -11.24 -12.00
C GLY A 214 6.41 -11.50 -11.38
N ARG A 215 5.41 -10.60 -11.57
CA ARG A 215 4.08 -10.75 -10.98
C ARG A 215 3.10 -11.40 -11.95
N TRP A 216 2.40 -12.44 -11.47
CA TRP A 216 1.38 -13.17 -12.26
C TRP A 216 1.87 -13.59 -13.65
N VAL A 217 3.11 -14.08 -13.75
CA VAL A 217 3.76 -14.47 -15.01
C VAL A 217 2.88 -15.44 -15.80
N GLY A 218 2.60 -15.08 -17.06
CA GLY A 218 1.72 -15.86 -17.95
C GLY A 218 0.22 -15.58 -17.80
N LEU A 219 -0.17 -14.59 -16.99
CA LEU A 219 -1.55 -14.17 -16.79
C LEU A 219 -1.74 -12.71 -17.24
N ALA A 220 -2.94 -12.36 -17.68
CA ALA A 220 -3.30 -10.99 -18.07
C ALA A 220 -3.46 -10.03 -16.88
N LYS A 221 -3.17 -10.48 -15.65
CA LYS A 221 -3.35 -9.73 -14.41
C LYS A 221 -2.15 -8.82 -14.13
N THR A 222 -2.41 -7.56 -13.81
CA THR A 222 -1.38 -6.55 -13.47
C THR A 222 -1.51 -5.99 -12.06
N GLU A 223 -2.70 -6.08 -11.44
CA GLU A 223 -2.99 -5.57 -10.08
C GLU A 223 -3.75 -6.59 -9.25
N CYS A 224 -3.67 -6.46 -7.92
CA CYS A 224 -4.31 -7.39 -6.98
C CYS A 224 -5.75 -7.02 -6.58
N GLY A 225 -6.29 -5.96 -7.15
CA GLY A 225 -7.65 -5.50 -6.85
C GLY A 225 -7.79 -4.49 -5.69
N LEU A 226 -6.72 -4.21 -4.94
CA LEU A 226 -6.77 -3.25 -3.82
C LEU A 226 -6.80 -1.77 -4.26
N HIS A 227 -6.27 -1.50 -5.44
CA HIS A 227 -6.07 -0.13 -5.95
C HIS A 227 -6.56 0.04 -7.38
N ILE A 228 -7.51 -0.79 -7.81
CA ILE A 228 -8.12 -0.69 -9.13
C ILE A 228 -9.41 0.09 -9.03
#